data_6aa5c3c5c0ae463ba3ac20964c25de9e
#
_entry.id   6aa5c3c5c0ae463ba3ac20964c25de9e
#
_cell.length_a   1.000
_cell.length_b   1.000
_cell.length_c   1.000
_cell.angle_alpha   90.00
_cell.angle_beta   90.00
_cell.angle_gamma   90.00
#
_symmetry.space_group_name_H-M   'P 1'
#
loop_
_entity.id
_entity.type
_entity.pdbx_description
1 polymer ?
#
loop_
_entity_poly.entity_id
_entity_poly.type
_entity_poly.pdbx_seq_one_letter_code
_entity_poly.pdbx_strand_id
1 'polypeptide(L)'
;MYNQAKYGPVDVITGDYLAEINLGNDAEAFAAGKHDGWIPTAWDGLCQTVELAAEKRIKIVINGGALNPKGLAEKTQRELVQAKNLDLTVAYVHGDDCMTKVHDLLSKDEEGQLPHLDLSNTNVKLEKDTDVFLDHPDSMPIVSANAYLGMRAIKRGLDEGADIIICGRVADASPVIGAAAWWHGWKESDYDELAGALIVGHLIECSTYITGANYAGFFKHDVAELLDLGLPIAEVEANGECVVTKHEGLNGFVNEDTVKCQLLYELQGNVYLNSDVKANIARVRVKGEGKDRVRVSGVKGAPPPSTTKLAVFYKGGWQCELLLNATGYATKQKWDLQEAQLRRMLKTDGVLDRFDVLDFQYIGRPESNPKCQLASTTCLRIFAQATEREVVARVLPLWAYNTMQHFAGFHLSQDLRAAVPRPFLGFYPAIIPQAKLEESVNILSNDGSAAPRSFIVGPPKKTEAIQPQEDYEPTGAADLATFGETVDIPLGDIALGRSGDKGANVNCGLFVPASEDPTGEKWDWLRSIMTKAQMRKMMGTDWRDWYHIERCEMVEMRAVHFVVYGPLGRGVSSSRLLDSLGKGFCEFIRAVHVPVPRKFLSQT
;
A
#
# COMPACT_ATOMS: atom_id res chain seq x y z
N MET A 1 14.61 12.41 -5.16
CA MET A 1 16.08 12.28 -4.94
C MET A 1 16.79 13.64 -4.90
N TYR A 2 16.67 14.49 -5.93
CA TYR A 2 17.43 15.75 -6.06
C TYR A 2 17.34 16.67 -4.83
N ASN A 3 16.11 16.94 -4.34
CA ASN A 3 15.94 17.83 -3.18
C ASN A 3 16.57 17.27 -1.90
N GLN A 4 16.55 15.95 -1.70
CA GLN A 4 17.23 15.31 -0.58
C GLN A 4 18.75 15.45 -0.69
N ALA A 5 19.32 15.22 -1.86
CA ALA A 5 20.76 15.42 -2.10
C ALA A 5 21.17 16.88 -1.96
N LYS A 6 20.33 17.81 -2.41
CA LYS A 6 20.63 19.23 -2.41
C LYS A 6 20.50 19.90 -1.03
N TYR A 7 19.38 19.64 -0.35
CA TYR A 7 18.99 20.35 0.88
C TYR A 7 19.15 19.52 2.15
N GLY A 8 19.11 18.19 2.04
CA GLY A 8 19.18 17.29 3.18
C GLY A 8 20.61 17.01 3.64
N PRO A 9 20.85 16.94 4.96
CA PRO A 9 22.07 16.36 5.51
C PRO A 9 21.93 14.82 5.51
N VAL A 10 22.06 14.20 4.33
CA VAL A 10 21.81 12.77 4.15
C VAL A 10 23.05 12.01 3.70
N ASP A 11 23.27 10.83 4.25
CA ASP A 11 24.35 9.91 3.89
C ASP A 11 23.91 8.88 2.85
N VAL A 12 22.61 8.50 2.91
CA VAL A 12 22.00 7.55 1.98
C VAL A 12 20.67 8.09 1.52
N ILE A 13 20.38 7.96 0.23
CA ILE A 13 19.05 8.18 -0.35
C ILE A 13 18.46 6.83 -0.70
N THR A 14 17.34 6.48 -0.11
CA THR A 14 16.55 5.33 -0.52
C THR A 14 15.36 5.78 -1.37
N GLY A 15 14.89 4.92 -2.25
CA GLY A 15 13.71 5.21 -3.07
C GLY A 15 12.86 3.97 -3.23
N ASP A 16 11.62 4.08 -2.78
CA ASP A 16 10.57 3.13 -3.07
C ASP A 16 9.73 3.63 -4.25
N TYR A 17 9.83 2.93 -5.38
CA TYR A 17 9.20 3.25 -6.66
C TYR A 17 8.13 2.23 -7.07
N LEU A 18 7.95 1.16 -6.28
CA LEU A 18 7.15 0.01 -6.67
C LEU A 18 5.92 -0.19 -5.79
N ALA A 19 4.77 0.31 -6.26
CA ALA A 19 3.50 -0.26 -5.83
C ALA A 19 3.35 -1.69 -6.38
N GLU A 20 2.58 -2.55 -5.70
CA GLU A 20 2.40 -3.95 -6.10
C GLU A 20 2.03 -4.11 -7.59
N ILE A 21 1.12 -3.27 -8.09
CA ILE A 21 0.59 -3.33 -9.45
C ILE A 21 1.58 -2.95 -10.57
N ASN A 22 2.63 -2.17 -10.28
CA ASN A 22 3.52 -1.65 -11.32
C ASN A 22 4.17 -2.77 -12.13
N LEU A 23 4.63 -3.83 -11.44
CA LEU A 23 5.26 -4.97 -12.09
C LEU A 23 4.30 -5.68 -13.07
N GLY A 24 3.05 -5.89 -12.66
CA GLY A 24 2.05 -6.50 -13.53
C GLY A 24 1.72 -5.65 -14.75
N ASN A 25 1.51 -4.34 -14.56
CA ASN A 25 1.13 -3.43 -15.64
C ASN A 25 2.20 -3.32 -16.74
N ASP A 26 3.47 -3.32 -16.35
CA ASP A 26 4.58 -3.12 -17.29
C ASP A 26 5.11 -4.43 -17.89
N ALA A 27 4.75 -5.60 -17.32
CA ALA A 27 5.30 -6.90 -17.70
C ALA A 27 5.11 -7.25 -19.17
N GLU A 28 3.89 -7.08 -19.70
CA GLU A 28 3.60 -7.42 -21.10
C GLU A 28 4.27 -6.44 -22.07
N ALA A 29 4.31 -5.15 -21.74
CA ALA A 29 4.98 -4.14 -22.55
C ALA A 29 6.50 -4.35 -22.56
N PHE A 30 7.07 -4.72 -21.41
CA PHE A 30 8.49 -5.07 -21.28
C PHE A 30 8.82 -6.34 -22.09
N ALA A 31 8.05 -7.41 -21.93
CA ALA A 31 8.24 -8.64 -22.70
C ALA A 31 8.13 -8.43 -24.22
N ALA A 32 7.27 -7.48 -24.66
CA ALA A 32 7.13 -7.08 -26.05
C ALA A 32 8.20 -6.09 -26.56
N GLY A 33 9.17 -5.68 -25.72
CA GLY A 33 10.20 -4.69 -26.05
C GLY A 33 9.66 -3.26 -26.26
N LYS A 34 8.48 -2.96 -25.68
CA LYS A 34 7.82 -1.65 -25.77
C LYS A 34 7.99 -0.79 -24.50
N HIS A 35 8.58 -1.36 -23.48
CA HIS A 35 8.88 -0.71 -22.20
C HIS A 35 10.27 -1.15 -21.74
N ASP A 36 11.00 -0.27 -21.09
CA ASP A 36 12.38 -0.56 -20.65
C ASP A 36 12.44 -1.50 -19.43
N GLY A 37 11.34 -1.74 -18.76
CA GLY A 37 11.23 -2.62 -17.59
C GLY A 37 11.59 -1.96 -16.26
N TRP A 38 12.00 -0.69 -16.24
CA TRP A 38 12.24 0.09 -15.02
C TRP A 38 11.29 1.29 -14.92
N ILE A 39 11.19 1.88 -13.72
CA ILE A 39 10.33 3.03 -13.48
C ILE A 39 10.96 4.31 -14.07
N PRO A 40 10.29 5.03 -14.99
CA PRO A 40 10.85 6.21 -15.65
C PRO A 40 11.29 7.31 -14.67
N THR A 41 10.50 7.56 -13.62
CA THR A 41 10.84 8.57 -12.60
C THR A 41 12.06 8.21 -11.76
N ALA A 42 12.43 6.93 -11.66
CA ALA A 42 13.69 6.52 -11.05
C ALA A 42 14.89 6.94 -11.92
N TRP A 43 14.79 6.75 -13.25
CA TRP A 43 15.79 7.23 -14.18
C TRP A 43 15.92 8.76 -14.14
N ASP A 44 14.80 9.49 -14.17
CA ASP A 44 14.82 10.96 -14.07
C ASP A 44 15.47 11.43 -12.76
N GLY A 45 15.18 10.75 -11.66
CA GLY A 45 15.78 11.02 -10.37
C GLY A 45 17.29 10.80 -10.35
N LEU A 46 17.80 9.71 -10.96
CA LEU A 46 19.22 9.44 -11.10
C LEU A 46 19.91 10.51 -11.96
N CYS A 47 19.33 10.88 -13.11
CA CYS A 47 19.84 11.93 -13.98
C CYS A 47 20.07 13.26 -13.27
N GLN A 48 19.16 13.61 -12.36
CA GLN A 48 19.20 14.88 -11.61
C GLN A 48 20.16 14.84 -10.41
N THR A 49 20.46 13.64 -9.87
CA THR A 49 21.03 13.53 -8.53
C THR A 49 22.47 12.99 -8.53
N VAL A 50 22.87 12.22 -9.53
CA VAL A 50 24.12 11.45 -9.51
C VAL A 50 25.38 12.31 -9.29
N GLU A 51 25.43 13.53 -9.85
CA GLU A 51 26.57 14.44 -9.67
C GLU A 51 26.67 14.95 -8.22
N LEU A 52 25.52 15.33 -7.64
CA LEU A 52 25.44 15.70 -6.21
C LEU A 52 25.79 14.54 -5.29
N ALA A 53 25.37 13.32 -5.67
CA ALA A 53 25.71 12.12 -4.91
C ALA A 53 27.23 11.84 -4.94
N ALA A 54 27.87 12.00 -6.09
CA ALA A 54 29.32 11.89 -6.22
C ALA A 54 30.07 12.96 -5.41
N GLU A 55 29.64 14.23 -5.53
CA GLU A 55 30.25 15.35 -4.81
C GLU A 55 30.16 15.18 -3.29
N LYS A 56 28.98 14.82 -2.79
CA LYS A 56 28.69 14.71 -1.36
C LYS A 56 28.93 13.31 -0.78
N ARG A 57 29.31 12.33 -1.60
CA ARG A 57 29.50 10.91 -1.24
C ARG A 57 28.23 10.27 -0.68
N ILE A 58 27.07 10.64 -1.23
CA ILE A 58 25.79 10.07 -0.86
C ILE A 58 25.60 8.73 -1.57
N LYS A 59 25.25 7.68 -0.83
CA LYS A 59 24.84 6.39 -1.40
C LYS A 59 23.39 6.46 -1.90
N ILE A 60 23.08 5.72 -2.96
CA ILE A 60 21.72 5.62 -3.52
C ILE A 60 21.32 4.16 -3.57
N VAL A 61 20.20 3.80 -2.93
CA VAL A 61 19.64 2.43 -2.95
C VAL A 61 18.15 2.53 -3.31
N ILE A 62 17.78 2.03 -4.48
CA ILE A 62 16.42 2.17 -5.01
C ILE A 62 15.88 0.87 -5.59
N ASN A 63 14.56 0.64 -5.51
CA ASN A 63 13.87 -0.47 -6.16
C ASN A 63 13.29 -0.11 -7.55
N GLY A 64 13.61 1.07 -8.07
CA GLY A 64 13.13 1.56 -9.36
C GLY A 64 13.57 0.77 -10.59
N GLY A 65 14.42 -0.25 -10.41
CA GLY A 65 14.78 -1.21 -11.45
C GLY A 65 13.62 -2.11 -11.90
N ALA A 66 12.62 -2.28 -11.06
CA ALA A 66 11.38 -3.02 -11.34
C ALA A 66 11.66 -4.38 -11.99
N LEU A 67 11.21 -4.59 -13.24
CA LEU A 67 11.41 -5.81 -14.01
C LEU A 67 12.81 -5.92 -14.66
N ASN A 68 13.59 -4.84 -14.65
CA ASN A 68 14.89 -4.78 -15.34
C ASN A 68 15.94 -4.00 -14.54
N PRO A 69 16.26 -4.41 -13.30
CA PRO A 69 17.28 -3.73 -12.49
C PRO A 69 18.66 -3.71 -13.16
N LYS A 70 19.02 -4.78 -13.85
CA LYS A 70 20.28 -4.87 -14.62
C LYS A 70 20.33 -3.79 -15.71
N GLY A 71 19.31 -3.65 -16.53
CA GLY A 71 19.27 -2.67 -17.62
C GLY A 71 19.37 -1.24 -17.12
N LEU A 72 18.67 -0.88 -16.03
CA LEU A 72 18.78 0.44 -15.42
C LEU A 72 20.17 0.69 -14.83
N ALA A 73 20.80 -0.31 -14.21
CA ALA A 73 22.15 -0.21 -13.67
C ALA A 73 23.19 -0.01 -14.78
N GLU A 74 23.12 -0.80 -15.85
CA GLU A 74 24.01 -0.68 -17.02
C GLU A 74 23.84 0.68 -17.70
N LYS A 75 22.62 1.18 -17.83
CA LYS A 75 22.33 2.52 -18.37
C LYS A 75 22.90 3.61 -17.46
N THR A 76 22.73 3.50 -16.15
CA THR A 76 23.28 4.44 -15.15
C THR A 76 24.80 4.46 -15.22
N GLN A 77 25.45 3.29 -15.27
CA GLN A 77 26.90 3.19 -15.40
C GLN A 77 27.40 3.87 -16.68
N ARG A 78 26.81 3.56 -17.84
CA ARG A 78 27.26 4.07 -19.14
C ARG A 78 26.95 5.55 -19.33
N GLU A 79 25.70 5.98 -19.09
CA GLU A 79 25.20 7.30 -19.51
C GLU A 79 25.36 8.37 -18.44
N LEU A 80 25.51 7.99 -17.17
CA LEU A 80 25.71 8.95 -16.09
C LEU A 80 27.12 8.87 -15.50
N VAL A 81 27.56 7.71 -15.05
CA VAL A 81 28.85 7.59 -14.33
C VAL A 81 30.01 7.76 -15.28
N GLN A 82 30.10 6.95 -16.34
CA GLN A 82 31.19 7.00 -17.32
C GLN A 82 31.15 8.29 -18.17
N ALA A 83 29.98 8.64 -18.69
CA ALA A 83 29.85 9.82 -19.56
C ALA A 83 30.19 11.13 -18.83
N LYS A 84 30.00 11.21 -17.52
CA LYS A 84 30.34 12.37 -16.68
C LYS A 84 31.67 12.19 -15.92
N ASN A 85 32.37 11.08 -16.14
CA ASN A 85 33.64 10.74 -15.47
C ASN A 85 33.54 10.83 -13.93
N LEU A 86 32.50 10.24 -13.35
CA LEU A 86 32.24 10.22 -11.90
C LEU A 86 32.92 8.99 -11.27
N ASP A 87 33.47 9.16 -10.08
CA ASP A 87 34.06 8.06 -9.29
C ASP A 87 32.96 7.42 -8.43
N LEU A 88 32.08 6.65 -9.08
CA LEU A 88 30.97 5.92 -8.47
C LEU A 88 30.91 4.49 -8.97
N THR A 89 30.61 3.57 -8.06
CA THR A 89 30.42 2.14 -8.36
C THR A 89 28.92 1.82 -8.38
N VAL A 90 28.45 1.27 -9.50
CA VAL A 90 27.05 0.88 -9.69
C VAL A 90 26.89 -0.63 -9.55
N ALA A 91 25.84 -1.05 -8.85
CA ALA A 91 25.48 -2.44 -8.69
C ALA A 91 23.96 -2.65 -8.91
N TYR A 92 23.56 -3.89 -9.14
CA TYR A 92 22.16 -4.28 -9.16
C TYR A 92 21.92 -5.57 -8.38
N VAL A 93 20.73 -5.67 -7.79
CA VAL A 93 20.24 -6.87 -7.12
C VAL A 93 19.46 -7.71 -8.12
N HIS A 94 19.64 -9.03 -8.08
CA HIS A 94 18.99 -10.01 -8.94
C HIS A 94 18.45 -11.18 -8.11
N GLY A 95 17.38 -11.85 -8.60
CA GLY A 95 16.84 -13.07 -8.02
C GLY A 95 15.37 -12.97 -7.58
N ASP A 96 14.72 -11.83 -7.78
CA ASP A 96 13.30 -11.63 -7.50
C ASP A 96 12.39 -12.22 -8.59
N ASP A 97 12.82 -12.21 -9.86
CA ASP A 97 12.04 -12.76 -10.97
C ASP A 97 11.95 -14.28 -10.90
N CYS A 98 10.71 -14.78 -10.76
CA CYS A 98 10.37 -16.19 -10.69
C CYS A 98 9.60 -16.68 -11.94
N MET A 99 9.46 -15.89 -13.00
CA MET A 99 8.65 -16.25 -14.17
C MET A 99 9.05 -17.58 -14.81
N THR A 100 10.35 -17.89 -14.88
CA THR A 100 10.84 -19.15 -15.47
C THR A 100 10.43 -20.40 -14.70
N LYS A 101 10.10 -20.29 -13.42
CA LYS A 101 9.77 -21.42 -12.53
C LYS A 101 8.38 -21.32 -11.89
N VAL A 102 7.62 -20.25 -12.17
CA VAL A 102 6.36 -19.99 -11.47
C VAL A 102 5.30 -21.04 -11.71
N HIS A 103 5.22 -21.60 -12.92
CA HIS A 103 4.26 -22.67 -13.24
C HIS A 103 4.52 -23.95 -12.41
N ASP A 104 5.78 -24.36 -12.26
CA ASP A 104 6.16 -25.50 -11.42
C ASP A 104 5.89 -25.20 -9.94
N LEU A 105 6.14 -23.96 -9.50
CA LEU A 105 5.92 -23.52 -8.11
C LEU A 105 4.44 -23.45 -7.72
N LEU A 106 3.55 -23.21 -8.69
CA LEU A 106 2.10 -23.08 -8.47
C LEU A 106 1.31 -24.32 -8.93
N SER A 107 1.98 -25.36 -9.45
CA SER A 107 1.31 -26.58 -9.86
C SER A 107 0.58 -27.24 -8.67
N LYS A 108 -0.59 -27.83 -8.95
CA LYS A 108 -1.43 -28.50 -7.91
C LYS A 108 -0.92 -29.88 -7.48
N ASP A 109 0.22 -30.33 -7.98
CA ASP A 109 0.87 -31.55 -7.53
C ASP A 109 1.33 -31.40 -6.06
N GLU A 110 1.12 -32.42 -5.24
CA GLU A 110 1.12 -32.38 -3.76
C GLU A 110 2.34 -31.72 -3.09
N GLU A 111 3.45 -31.49 -3.79
CA GLU A 111 4.66 -30.85 -3.28
C GLU A 111 4.88 -29.41 -3.80
N GLY A 112 4.06 -28.92 -4.74
CA GLY A 112 4.35 -27.72 -5.53
C GLY A 112 3.53 -26.48 -5.22
N GLN A 113 2.31 -26.60 -4.75
CA GLN A 113 1.41 -25.44 -4.65
C GLN A 113 1.82 -24.47 -3.54
N LEU A 114 2.26 -23.27 -3.93
CA LEU A 114 2.49 -22.17 -2.98
C LEU A 114 1.14 -21.64 -2.48
N PRO A 115 0.92 -21.62 -1.14
CA PRO A 115 -0.34 -21.14 -0.58
C PRO A 115 -0.49 -19.62 -0.76
N HIS A 116 -1.73 -19.17 -0.82
CA HIS A 116 -2.04 -17.74 -0.69
C HIS A 116 -1.66 -17.23 0.70
N LEU A 117 -1.12 -16.01 0.77
CA LEU A 117 -0.61 -15.40 2.01
C LEU A 117 -1.64 -15.44 3.15
N ASP A 118 -2.89 -15.08 2.86
CA ASP A 118 -3.94 -14.97 3.88
C ASP A 118 -4.40 -16.33 4.43
N LEU A 119 -4.12 -17.44 3.73
CA LEU A 119 -4.44 -18.79 4.23
C LEU A 119 -3.57 -19.23 5.42
N SER A 120 -2.54 -18.46 5.76
CA SER A 120 -1.82 -18.63 7.02
C SER A 120 -2.71 -18.35 8.25
N ASN A 121 -3.80 -17.59 8.06
CA ASN A 121 -4.84 -17.35 9.06
C ASN A 121 -6.06 -18.22 8.79
N THR A 122 -6.28 -19.21 9.63
CA THR A 122 -7.37 -20.21 9.47
C THR A 122 -8.78 -19.62 9.57
N ASN A 123 -8.93 -18.39 10.06
CA ASN A 123 -10.22 -17.68 10.13
C ASN A 123 -10.55 -16.95 8.83
N VAL A 124 -9.57 -16.76 7.96
CA VAL A 124 -9.76 -16.04 6.70
C VAL A 124 -10.28 -16.97 5.62
N LYS A 125 -11.25 -16.49 4.87
CA LYS A 125 -11.76 -17.15 3.66
C LYS A 125 -11.39 -16.28 2.47
N LEU A 126 -10.83 -16.88 1.45
CA LEU A 126 -10.59 -16.19 0.19
C LEU A 126 -11.93 -15.93 -0.53
N GLU A 127 -11.99 -14.85 -1.28
CA GLU A 127 -13.09 -14.63 -2.21
C GLU A 127 -13.13 -15.80 -3.20
N LYS A 128 -14.35 -16.19 -3.57
CA LYS A 128 -14.54 -17.19 -4.62
C LYS A 128 -13.78 -16.74 -5.87
N ASP A 129 -13.14 -17.66 -6.53
CA ASP A 129 -12.39 -17.43 -7.77
C ASP A 129 -11.02 -16.72 -7.60
N THR A 130 -10.50 -16.55 -6.39
CA THR A 130 -9.16 -15.98 -6.15
C THR A 130 -8.05 -16.80 -6.82
N ASP A 131 -8.20 -18.12 -6.88
CA ASP A 131 -7.22 -19.08 -7.41
C ASP A 131 -7.63 -19.73 -8.74
N VAL A 132 -8.73 -19.27 -9.34
CA VAL A 132 -9.31 -19.84 -10.58
C VAL A 132 -8.32 -19.85 -11.76
N PHE A 133 -7.37 -18.91 -11.79
CA PHE A 133 -6.36 -18.85 -12.84
C PHE A 133 -5.43 -20.09 -12.85
N LEU A 134 -5.28 -20.79 -11.72
CA LEU A 134 -4.50 -22.01 -11.64
C LEU A 134 -5.13 -23.18 -12.41
N ASP A 135 -6.46 -23.15 -12.55
CA ASP A 135 -7.22 -24.15 -13.34
C ASP A 135 -7.36 -23.76 -14.82
N HIS A 136 -7.07 -22.50 -15.15
CA HIS A 136 -7.27 -21.92 -16.49
C HIS A 136 -6.03 -21.18 -17.03
N PRO A 137 -4.82 -21.79 -17.02
CA PRO A 137 -3.57 -21.11 -17.36
C PRO A 137 -3.52 -20.53 -18.78
N ASP A 138 -4.22 -21.14 -19.73
CA ASP A 138 -4.25 -20.68 -21.12
C ASP A 138 -5.09 -19.40 -21.30
N SER A 139 -6.21 -19.28 -20.60
CA SER A 139 -7.11 -18.12 -20.66
C SER A 139 -6.79 -17.04 -19.66
N MET A 140 -6.12 -17.39 -18.56
CA MET A 140 -5.69 -16.50 -17.47
C MET A 140 -4.18 -16.64 -17.23
N PRO A 141 -3.31 -16.36 -18.23
CA PRO A 141 -1.88 -16.55 -18.09
C PRO A 141 -1.26 -15.63 -17.04
N ILE A 142 -0.25 -16.14 -16.33
CA ILE A 142 0.60 -15.34 -15.45
C ILE A 142 1.44 -14.38 -16.30
N VAL A 143 1.54 -13.12 -15.90
CA VAL A 143 2.27 -12.07 -16.60
C VAL A 143 3.51 -11.61 -15.85
N SER A 144 3.51 -11.70 -14.52
CA SER A 144 4.70 -11.48 -13.69
C SER A 144 4.62 -12.26 -12.39
N ALA A 145 5.79 -12.64 -11.88
CA ALA A 145 5.94 -13.35 -10.60
C ALA A 145 7.26 -12.92 -9.95
N ASN A 146 7.19 -12.03 -8.97
CA ASN A 146 8.38 -11.44 -8.34
C ASN A 146 8.36 -11.65 -6.83
N ALA A 147 9.44 -12.23 -6.30
CA ALA A 147 9.62 -12.45 -4.87
C ALA A 147 10.08 -11.17 -4.16
N TYR A 148 9.57 -10.93 -2.95
CA TYR A 148 10.00 -9.81 -2.11
C TYR A 148 11.33 -10.17 -1.45
N LEU A 149 12.44 -9.77 -2.10
CA LEU A 149 13.78 -9.98 -1.55
C LEU A 149 14.02 -9.08 -0.33
N GLY A 150 15.03 -9.44 0.46
CA GLY A 150 15.42 -8.71 1.64
C GLY A 150 16.58 -7.73 1.45
N MET A 151 17.22 -7.40 2.56
CA MET A 151 18.34 -6.46 2.64
C MET A 151 19.70 -7.10 2.33
N ARG A 152 19.81 -8.43 2.31
CA ARG A 152 21.11 -9.15 2.33
C ARG A 152 22.00 -8.82 1.13
N ALA A 153 21.43 -8.83 -0.08
CA ALA A 153 22.15 -8.46 -1.29
C ALA A 153 22.49 -6.96 -1.29
N ILE A 154 21.63 -6.11 -0.77
CA ILE A 154 21.86 -4.67 -0.65
C ILE A 154 23.04 -4.39 0.27
N LYS A 155 23.00 -4.93 1.49
CA LYS A 155 24.09 -4.80 2.45
C LYS A 155 25.41 -5.32 1.86
N ARG A 156 25.39 -6.50 1.23
CA ARG A 156 26.57 -7.07 0.58
C ARG A 156 27.12 -6.14 -0.49
N GLY A 157 26.30 -5.53 -1.33
CA GLY A 157 26.73 -4.58 -2.34
C GLY A 157 27.41 -3.34 -1.75
N LEU A 158 26.87 -2.80 -0.67
CA LEU A 158 27.47 -1.69 0.06
C LEU A 158 28.80 -2.07 0.73
N ASP A 159 28.89 -3.28 1.33
CA ASP A 159 30.13 -3.83 1.89
C ASP A 159 31.23 -3.99 0.82
N GLU A 160 30.86 -4.30 -0.42
CA GLU A 160 31.78 -4.42 -1.58
C GLU A 160 32.08 -3.07 -2.26
N GLY A 161 31.58 -1.97 -1.71
CA GLY A 161 31.92 -0.61 -2.13
C GLY A 161 30.97 0.01 -3.16
N ALA A 162 29.80 -0.56 -3.41
CA ALA A 162 28.82 0.07 -4.28
C ALA A 162 28.37 1.44 -3.74
N ASP A 163 28.19 2.40 -4.64
CA ASP A 163 27.65 3.74 -4.35
C ASP A 163 26.18 3.85 -4.76
N ILE A 164 25.83 3.16 -5.85
CA ILE A 164 24.46 3.11 -6.37
C ILE A 164 24.05 1.65 -6.48
N ILE A 165 22.96 1.25 -5.80
CA ILE A 165 22.39 -0.09 -5.90
C ILE A 165 20.97 0.02 -6.45
N ILE A 166 20.73 -0.66 -7.56
CA ILE A 166 19.44 -0.73 -8.23
C ILE A 166 18.84 -2.11 -8.01
N CYS A 167 17.70 -2.14 -7.33
CA CYS A 167 16.94 -3.36 -7.04
C CYS A 167 15.74 -3.51 -7.99
N GLY A 168 15.31 -4.75 -8.21
CA GLY A 168 13.98 -5.12 -8.67
C GLY A 168 13.00 -5.14 -7.50
N ARG A 169 12.17 -6.20 -7.39
CA ARG A 169 11.24 -6.34 -6.27
C ARG A 169 11.97 -6.78 -4.99
N VAL A 170 12.21 -5.84 -4.15
CA VAL A 170 12.57 -6.06 -2.74
C VAL A 170 11.40 -5.63 -1.85
N ALA A 171 11.34 -6.07 -0.60
CA ALA A 171 10.37 -5.52 0.35
C ALA A 171 10.67 -4.03 0.56
N ASP A 172 9.63 -3.22 0.67
CA ASP A 172 9.69 -1.75 0.55
C ASP A 172 10.71 -1.12 1.52
N ALA A 173 10.81 -1.64 2.74
CA ALA A 173 11.78 -1.19 3.73
C ALA A 173 13.21 -1.75 3.54
N SER A 174 13.43 -2.75 2.69
CA SER A 174 14.73 -3.43 2.57
C SER A 174 15.88 -2.51 2.13
N PRO A 175 15.69 -1.49 1.29
CA PRO A 175 16.73 -0.49 1.02
C PRO A 175 17.22 0.22 2.28
N VAL A 176 16.30 0.58 3.19
CA VAL A 176 16.63 1.25 4.45
C VAL A 176 17.32 0.28 5.42
N ILE A 177 16.78 -0.94 5.57
CA ILE A 177 17.39 -1.96 6.44
C ILE A 177 18.82 -2.25 5.99
N GLY A 178 19.04 -2.44 4.68
CA GLY A 178 20.34 -2.72 4.10
C GLY A 178 21.36 -1.60 4.31
N ALA A 179 20.93 -0.35 4.10
CA ALA A 179 21.75 0.84 4.32
C ALA A 179 22.14 1.02 5.78
N ALA A 180 21.17 0.90 6.72
CA ALA A 180 21.43 1.01 8.15
C ALA A 180 22.33 -0.12 8.67
N ALA A 181 22.07 -1.36 8.26
CA ALA A 181 22.88 -2.51 8.63
C ALA A 181 24.32 -2.41 8.12
N TRP A 182 24.53 -1.86 6.93
CA TRP A 182 25.87 -1.54 6.39
C TRP A 182 26.54 -0.44 7.21
N TRP A 183 25.84 0.67 7.45
CA TRP A 183 26.40 1.84 8.14
C TRP A 183 26.87 1.52 9.56
N HIS A 184 26.05 0.79 10.31
CA HIS A 184 26.34 0.44 11.70
C HIS A 184 27.11 -0.88 11.86
N GLY A 185 27.35 -1.62 10.79
CA GLY A 185 28.03 -2.92 10.83
C GLY A 185 27.21 -4.02 11.51
N TRP A 186 25.86 -3.92 11.48
CA TRP A 186 24.99 -4.93 12.10
C TRP A 186 25.09 -6.28 11.39
N LYS A 187 24.89 -7.32 12.19
CA LYS A 187 24.83 -8.71 11.74
C LYS A 187 23.38 -9.10 11.44
N GLU A 188 23.19 -10.17 10.67
CA GLU A 188 21.88 -10.75 10.41
C GLU A 188 21.14 -11.23 11.70
N SER A 189 21.84 -11.32 12.83
CA SER A 189 21.31 -11.72 14.14
C SER A 189 20.92 -10.56 15.05
N ASP A 190 21.20 -9.33 14.66
CA ASP A 190 20.93 -8.13 15.44
C ASP A 190 19.47 -7.70 15.18
N TYR A 191 18.54 -8.56 15.65
CA TYR A 191 17.14 -8.48 15.24
C TYR A 191 16.42 -7.23 15.77
N ASP A 192 16.76 -6.71 16.95
CA ASP A 192 16.15 -5.49 17.47
C ASP A 192 16.52 -4.29 16.58
N GLU A 193 17.77 -4.19 16.18
CA GLU A 193 18.30 -3.14 15.32
C GLU A 193 17.69 -3.24 13.91
N LEU A 194 17.66 -4.44 13.33
CA LEU A 194 17.04 -4.69 12.02
C LEU A 194 15.54 -4.38 12.03
N ALA A 195 14.83 -4.72 13.11
CA ALA A 195 13.42 -4.41 13.26
C ALA A 195 13.18 -2.90 13.40
N GLY A 196 14.06 -2.19 14.09
CA GLY A 196 14.05 -0.74 14.14
C GLY A 196 14.17 -0.14 12.74
N ALA A 197 15.18 -0.58 11.96
CA ALA A 197 15.37 -0.12 10.58
C ALA A 197 14.22 -0.52 9.64
N LEU A 198 13.56 -1.67 9.86
CA LEU A 198 12.33 -2.03 9.15
C LEU A 198 11.25 -0.98 9.36
N ILE A 199 11.04 -0.56 10.60
CA ILE A 199 10.04 0.48 10.90
C ILE A 199 10.47 1.84 10.35
N VAL A 200 11.76 2.17 10.36
CA VAL A 200 12.25 3.37 9.66
C VAL A 200 11.88 3.33 8.19
N GLY A 201 12.14 2.22 7.50
CA GLY A 201 11.77 2.05 6.09
C GLY A 201 10.28 2.25 5.86
N HIS A 202 9.42 1.61 6.67
CA HIS A 202 7.98 1.79 6.62
C HIS A 202 7.53 3.25 6.83
N LEU A 203 8.21 3.99 7.69
CA LEU A 203 7.88 5.38 7.98
C LEU A 203 8.20 6.33 6.82
N ILE A 204 9.27 6.06 6.05
CA ILE A 204 9.73 6.98 4.99
C ILE A 204 9.42 6.50 3.56
N GLU A 205 8.99 5.25 3.36
CA GLU A 205 8.72 4.67 2.03
C GLU A 205 7.70 5.47 1.22
N CYS A 206 6.59 5.88 1.84
CA CYS A 206 5.54 6.68 1.21
C CYS A 206 5.86 8.18 1.16
N SER A 207 7.12 8.54 1.22
CA SER A 207 7.62 9.90 0.98
C SER A 207 6.93 10.96 1.85
N THR A 208 6.23 11.90 1.23
CA THR A 208 5.59 13.04 1.90
C THR A 208 4.39 12.69 2.80
N TYR A 209 3.98 11.43 2.86
CA TYR A 209 2.90 11.04 3.76
C TYR A 209 3.21 11.35 5.22
N ILE A 210 4.44 11.16 5.65
CA ILE A 210 4.86 11.46 7.02
C ILE A 210 5.14 12.94 7.27
N THR A 211 5.23 13.76 6.20
CA THR A 211 5.48 15.21 6.28
C THR A 211 4.24 16.05 6.00
N GLY A 212 3.05 15.46 6.05
CA GLY A 212 1.76 16.16 5.99
C GLY A 212 0.82 15.76 4.87
N ALA A 213 1.28 15.00 3.84
CA ALA A 213 0.37 14.46 2.84
C ALA A 213 -0.45 13.29 3.43
N ASN A 214 -1.68 13.13 2.92
CA ASN A 214 -2.59 12.07 3.35
C ASN A 214 -2.71 11.94 4.89
N TYR A 215 -2.62 13.05 5.58
CA TYR A 215 -2.70 13.19 7.03
C TYR A 215 -4.13 13.53 7.46
N ALA A 216 -4.72 12.73 8.34
CA ALA A 216 -6.10 12.88 8.77
C ALA A 216 -6.41 14.21 9.48
N GLY A 217 -5.39 14.89 10.02
CA GLY A 217 -5.51 16.21 10.67
C GLY A 217 -5.19 17.39 9.74
N PHE A 218 -5.06 17.20 8.43
CA PHE A 218 -4.62 18.21 7.48
C PHE A 218 -5.44 19.51 7.52
N PHE A 219 -6.74 19.41 7.82
CA PHE A 219 -7.67 20.53 7.87
C PHE A 219 -7.39 21.52 9.02
N LYS A 220 -6.49 21.19 9.95
CA LYS A 220 -6.01 22.07 11.02
C LYS A 220 -4.86 22.98 10.57
N HIS A 221 -4.40 22.84 9.32
CA HIS A 221 -3.25 23.53 8.77
C HIS A 221 -3.65 24.41 7.59
N ASP A 222 -2.90 25.50 7.38
CA ASP A 222 -3.08 26.34 6.20
C ASP A 222 -2.67 25.59 4.94
N VAL A 223 -3.39 25.83 3.85
CA VAL A 223 -3.10 25.21 2.53
C VAL A 223 -1.66 25.46 2.11
N ALA A 224 -1.12 26.65 2.40
CA ALA A 224 0.26 27.02 2.05
C ALA A 224 1.31 26.11 2.71
N GLU A 225 1.05 25.59 3.91
CA GLU A 225 1.96 24.66 4.61
C GLU A 225 1.98 23.27 3.96
N LEU A 226 0.94 22.94 3.20
CA LEU A 226 0.74 21.64 2.55
C LEU A 226 1.12 21.64 1.07
N LEU A 227 1.60 22.78 0.53
CA LEU A 227 2.13 22.85 -0.83
C LEU A 227 3.64 22.57 -0.81
N ASP A 228 4.17 21.96 -1.87
CA ASP A 228 5.60 21.67 -2.04
C ASP A 228 6.23 20.96 -0.82
N LEU A 229 5.59 19.89 -0.37
CA LEU A 229 6.02 19.13 0.79
C LEU A 229 7.43 18.55 0.61
N GLY A 230 8.27 18.75 1.63
CA GLY A 230 9.60 18.13 1.71
C GLY A 230 9.51 16.63 2.01
N LEU A 231 10.42 15.85 1.41
CA LEU A 231 10.55 14.43 1.72
C LEU A 231 11.14 14.24 3.13
N PRO A 232 10.79 13.15 3.82
CA PRO A 232 11.32 12.86 5.16
C PRO A 232 12.81 12.51 5.14
N ILE A 233 13.43 12.67 6.30
CA ILE A 233 14.76 12.17 6.64
C ILE A 233 14.61 11.36 7.92
N ALA A 234 15.22 10.18 7.98
CA ALA A 234 15.32 9.41 9.21
C ALA A 234 16.78 9.36 9.68
N GLU A 235 17.01 9.80 10.90
CA GLU A 235 18.28 9.65 11.61
C GLU A 235 18.24 8.32 12.37
N VAL A 236 18.97 7.32 11.89
CA VAL A 236 18.97 5.96 12.45
C VAL A 236 20.12 5.82 13.43
N GLU A 237 19.84 5.40 14.66
CA GLU A 237 20.82 5.18 15.71
C GLU A 237 21.37 3.74 15.68
N ALA A 238 22.52 3.54 16.33
CA ALA A 238 23.19 2.24 16.36
C ALA A 238 22.39 1.13 17.06
N ASN A 239 21.40 1.49 17.89
CA ASN A 239 20.48 0.57 18.56
C ASN A 239 19.17 0.32 17.76
N GLY A 240 19.07 0.84 16.53
CA GLY A 240 17.89 0.71 15.67
C GLY A 240 16.76 1.71 15.94
N GLU A 241 16.83 2.54 16.97
CA GLU A 241 15.88 3.64 17.16
C GLU A 241 16.11 4.75 16.12
N CYS A 242 15.13 5.60 15.91
CA CYS A 242 15.28 6.69 14.95
C CYS A 242 14.61 7.99 15.39
N VAL A 243 15.05 9.07 14.77
CA VAL A 243 14.34 10.36 14.75
C VAL A 243 13.93 10.65 13.32
N VAL A 244 12.62 10.81 13.09
CA VAL A 244 12.09 11.26 11.81
C VAL A 244 12.08 12.79 11.79
N THR A 245 12.58 13.35 10.69
CA THR A 245 12.68 14.78 10.46
C THR A 245 12.54 15.09 8.97
N LYS A 246 12.78 16.34 8.57
CA LYS A 246 12.84 16.82 7.19
C LYS A 246 13.82 17.98 7.08
N HIS A 247 14.28 18.29 5.86
CA HIS A 247 15.06 19.51 5.62
C HIS A 247 14.15 20.76 5.61
N GLU A 248 14.74 21.93 5.84
CA GLU A 248 14.02 23.21 5.91
C GLU A 248 13.72 23.83 4.53
N GLY A 249 14.27 23.26 3.44
CA GLY A 249 14.18 23.85 2.09
C GLY A 249 12.80 23.79 1.43
N LEU A 250 11.86 23.01 1.97
CA LEU A 250 10.49 22.85 1.48
C LEU A 250 9.51 22.82 2.65
N ASN A 251 8.22 23.01 2.34
CA ASN A 251 7.12 22.98 3.31
C ASN A 251 6.89 21.58 3.91
N GLY A 252 5.82 21.45 4.65
CA GLY A 252 5.46 20.26 5.41
C GLY A 252 6.00 20.31 6.83
N PHE A 253 5.57 19.37 7.63
CA PHE A 253 5.89 19.26 9.05
C PHE A 253 5.93 17.79 9.49
N VAL A 254 6.74 17.51 10.50
CA VAL A 254 6.82 16.21 11.16
C VAL A 254 6.43 16.38 12.62
N ASN A 255 5.34 15.74 13.03
CA ASN A 255 4.88 15.71 14.40
C ASN A 255 4.43 14.30 14.81
N GLU A 256 4.08 14.09 16.07
CA GLU A 256 3.67 12.77 16.57
C GLU A 256 2.48 12.19 15.77
N ASP A 257 1.53 13.02 15.36
CA ASP A 257 0.32 12.58 14.69
C ASP A 257 0.58 12.17 13.24
N THR A 258 1.46 12.90 12.49
CA THR A 258 1.87 12.48 11.15
C THR A 258 2.65 11.18 11.17
N VAL A 259 3.51 10.99 12.16
CA VAL A 259 4.28 9.75 12.34
C VAL A 259 3.35 8.58 12.72
N LYS A 260 2.38 8.79 13.62
CA LYS A 260 1.38 7.77 13.97
C LYS A 260 0.51 7.40 12.78
N CYS A 261 0.05 8.38 11.99
CA CYS A 261 -0.70 8.11 10.76
C CYS A 261 0.09 7.22 9.80
N GLN A 262 1.36 7.54 9.53
CA GLN A 262 2.19 6.73 8.64
C GLN A 262 2.49 5.36 9.23
N LEU A 263 2.78 5.27 10.53
CA LEU A 263 3.04 3.99 11.19
C LEU A 263 1.84 3.02 11.09
N LEU A 264 0.63 3.55 11.21
CA LEU A 264 -0.62 2.75 11.15
C LEU A 264 -1.04 2.38 9.72
N TYR A 265 -0.38 2.93 8.70
CA TYR A 265 -0.69 2.70 7.31
C TYR A 265 -0.24 1.30 6.86
N GLU A 266 -1.08 0.59 6.11
CA GLU A 266 -0.76 -0.71 5.48
C GLU A 266 -0.24 -1.82 6.42
N LEU A 267 -0.57 -1.78 7.70
CA LEU A 267 -0.19 -2.83 8.64
C LEU A 267 -1.14 -4.05 8.57
N GLN A 268 -0.58 -5.23 8.88
CA GLN A 268 -1.33 -6.49 9.00
C GLN A 268 -1.38 -6.98 10.46
N GLY A 269 -1.47 -6.07 11.42
CA GLY A 269 -1.45 -6.36 12.85
C GLY A 269 -0.22 -5.75 13.54
N ASN A 270 0.12 -6.26 14.73
CA ASN A 270 1.21 -5.73 15.55
C ASN A 270 2.58 -6.40 15.31
N VAL A 271 2.66 -7.36 14.39
CA VAL A 271 3.93 -7.94 13.93
C VAL A 271 4.10 -7.66 12.44
N TYR A 272 5.07 -6.83 12.11
CA TYR A 272 5.43 -6.56 10.71
C TYR A 272 6.40 -7.65 10.22
N LEU A 273 6.01 -8.38 9.17
CA LEU A 273 6.80 -9.46 8.57
C LEU A 273 7.66 -8.93 7.43
N ASN A 274 8.94 -9.29 7.45
CA ASN A 274 9.88 -8.98 6.37
C ASN A 274 10.79 -10.19 6.12
N SER A 275 11.49 -10.23 4.98
CA SER A 275 12.37 -11.34 4.58
C SER A 275 13.61 -11.48 5.47
N ASP A 276 13.96 -10.46 6.26
CA ASP A 276 15.16 -10.43 7.10
C ASP A 276 14.87 -10.44 8.59
N VAL A 277 13.69 -9.96 8.98
CA VAL A 277 13.33 -9.76 10.39
C VAL A 277 11.82 -9.70 10.57
N LYS A 278 11.32 -10.09 11.74
CA LYS A 278 9.96 -9.77 12.20
C LYS A 278 10.07 -8.61 13.19
N ALA A 279 9.28 -7.56 13.01
CA ALA A 279 9.23 -6.42 13.93
C ALA A 279 7.93 -6.46 14.75
N ASN A 280 8.05 -6.60 16.07
CA ASN A 280 6.93 -6.43 16.97
C ASN A 280 6.82 -4.96 17.38
N ILE A 281 5.70 -4.34 17.03
CA ILE A 281 5.39 -2.92 17.23
C ILE A 281 4.32 -2.67 18.31
N ALA A 282 3.90 -3.70 19.05
CA ALA A 282 2.90 -3.57 20.12
C ALA A 282 3.29 -2.53 21.20
N ARG A 283 4.59 -2.31 21.40
CA ARG A 283 5.17 -1.37 22.39
C ARG A 283 5.87 -0.17 21.74
N VAL A 284 5.60 0.10 20.46
CA VAL A 284 6.21 1.23 19.77
C VAL A 284 5.80 2.55 20.43
N ARG A 285 6.76 3.45 20.57
CA ARG A 285 6.60 4.79 21.14
C ARG A 285 6.93 5.83 20.09
N VAL A 286 6.09 6.85 20.02
CA VAL A 286 6.25 8.00 19.13
C VAL A 286 6.26 9.24 20.01
N LYS A 287 7.37 9.99 20.03
CA LYS A 287 7.56 11.14 20.92
C LYS A 287 8.24 12.30 20.22
N GLY A 288 7.63 13.48 20.27
CA GLY A 288 8.22 14.72 19.78
C GLY A 288 9.47 15.12 20.57
N GLU A 289 10.53 15.52 19.86
CA GLU A 289 11.79 16.04 20.43
C GLU A 289 12.09 17.49 20.03
N GLY A 290 11.12 18.16 19.43
CA GLY A 290 11.24 19.53 18.95
C GLY A 290 10.49 19.73 17.63
N LYS A 291 10.70 20.89 17.01
CA LYS A 291 10.08 21.19 15.73
C LYS A 291 10.58 20.23 14.66
N ASP A 292 9.64 19.59 13.95
CA ASP A 292 9.91 18.63 12.88
C ASP A 292 10.88 17.51 13.28
N ARG A 293 10.85 17.08 14.54
CA ARG A 293 11.67 16.00 15.05
C ARG A 293 10.86 15.07 15.95
N VAL A 294 10.72 13.82 15.56
CA VAL A 294 9.93 12.83 16.28
C VAL A 294 10.72 11.53 16.43
N ARG A 295 10.96 11.14 17.68
CA ARG A 295 11.60 9.87 18.01
C ARG A 295 10.62 8.71 17.91
N VAL A 296 11.07 7.61 17.30
CA VAL A 296 10.39 6.32 17.28
C VAL A 296 11.28 5.27 17.92
N SER A 297 10.71 4.55 18.90
CA SER A 297 11.44 3.57 19.72
C SER A 297 10.53 2.44 20.21
N GLY A 298 11.11 1.45 20.91
CA GLY A 298 10.34 0.37 21.53
C GLY A 298 9.95 -0.77 20.59
N VAL A 299 10.49 -0.81 19.39
CA VAL A 299 10.35 -1.93 18.45
C VAL A 299 11.20 -3.11 18.92
N LYS A 300 10.69 -4.34 18.79
CA LYS A 300 11.40 -5.57 19.11
C LYS A 300 11.51 -6.49 17.91
N GLY A 301 12.70 -7.04 17.70
CA GLY A 301 13.01 -7.92 16.59
C GLY A 301 12.97 -9.40 16.95
N ALA A 302 12.65 -10.21 15.96
CA ALA A 302 12.77 -11.67 16.01
C ALA A 302 13.24 -12.20 14.65
N PRO A 303 13.77 -13.43 14.59
CA PRO A 303 14.16 -14.04 13.32
C PRO A 303 13.04 -13.99 12.28
N PRO A 304 13.36 -13.80 10.99
CA PRO A 304 12.36 -13.76 9.92
C PRO A 304 11.69 -15.12 9.72
N PRO A 305 10.57 -15.17 8.97
CA PRO A 305 10.03 -16.42 8.47
C PRO A 305 11.01 -17.11 7.49
N SER A 306 10.90 -18.43 7.36
CA SER A 306 11.60 -19.19 6.31
C SER A 306 11.07 -18.88 4.90
N THR A 307 9.97 -18.15 4.81
CA THR A 307 9.25 -17.80 3.58
C THR A 307 9.22 -16.30 3.37
N THR A 308 8.96 -15.89 2.12
CA THR A 308 8.66 -14.50 1.76
C THR A 308 7.47 -14.45 0.81
N LYS A 309 6.95 -13.24 0.55
CA LYS A 309 5.86 -13.02 -0.39
C LYS A 309 6.36 -13.16 -1.82
N LEU A 310 5.56 -13.82 -2.67
CA LEU A 310 5.68 -13.87 -4.11
C LEU A 310 4.47 -13.16 -4.72
N ALA A 311 4.68 -12.02 -5.33
CA ALA A 311 3.63 -11.30 -6.04
C ALA A 311 3.41 -11.92 -7.42
N VAL A 312 2.25 -12.55 -7.62
CA VAL A 312 1.87 -13.15 -8.89
C VAL A 312 0.74 -12.34 -9.51
N PHE A 313 0.97 -11.83 -10.72
CA PHE A 313 -0.05 -11.16 -11.51
C PHE A 313 -0.44 -12.02 -12.71
N TYR A 314 -1.75 -12.13 -12.95
CA TYR A 314 -2.31 -12.91 -14.06
C TYR A 314 -3.40 -12.12 -14.79
N LYS A 315 -3.70 -12.48 -16.03
CA LYS A 315 -4.81 -11.89 -16.78
C LYS A 315 -6.13 -12.38 -16.19
N GLY A 316 -6.85 -11.48 -15.51
CA GLY A 316 -8.10 -11.82 -14.85
C GLY A 316 -9.33 -11.77 -15.75
N GLY A 317 -9.19 -11.22 -16.96
CA GLY A 317 -10.30 -11.00 -17.89
C GLY A 317 -10.43 -9.54 -18.33
N TRP A 318 -11.65 -9.08 -18.51
CA TRP A 318 -11.98 -7.77 -19.04
C TRP A 318 -12.88 -6.99 -18.12
N GLN A 319 -12.73 -5.67 -18.09
CA GLN A 319 -13.55 -4.77 -17.28
C GLN A 319 -13.92 -3.50 -18.03
N CYS A 320 -15.00 -2.87 -17.60
CA CYS A 320 -15.34 -1.50 -18.00
C CYS A 320 -16.05 -0.75 -16.87
N GLU A 321 -16.09 0.57 -17.01
CA GLU A 321 -16.84 1.46 -16.14
C GLU A 321 -17.68 2.43 -16.96
N LEU A 322 -18.93 2.64 -16.55
CA LEU A 322 -19.80 3.67 -17.13
C LEU A 322 -20.25 4.61 -16.01
N LEU A 323 -19.94 5.91 -16.16
CA LEU A 323 -20.29 6.95 -15.19
C LEU A 323 -21.44 7.78 -15.70
N LEU A 324 -22.53 7.82 -14.95
CA LEU A 324 -23.77 8.54 -15.27
C LEU A 324 -24.12 9.51 -14.15
N ASN A 325 -24.82 10.61 -14.47
CA ASN A 325 -25.22 11.61 -13.51
C ASN A 325 -26.74 11.80 -13.50
N ALA A 326 -27.28 12.09 -12.33
CA ALA A 326 -28.67 12.49 -12.13
C ALA A 326 -28.77 13.70 -11.21
N THR A 327 -29.50 14.70 -11.66
CA THR A 327 -29.71 15.92 -10.88
C THR A 327 -31.09 15.92 -10.22
N GLY A 328 -31.16 16.37 -8.98
CA GLY A 328 -32.34 16.89 -8.33
C GLY A 328 -33.21 15.83 -7.66
N TYR A 329 -34.50 16.02 -7.83
CA TYR A 329 -35.54 15.32 -7.08
C TYR A 329 -35.59 13.82 -7.41
N ALA A 330 -35.87 12.98 -6.40
CA ALA A 330 -36.06 11.53 -6.52
C ALA A 330 -34.87 10.75 -7.15
N THR A 331 -33.64 11.09 -6.81
CA THR A 331 -32.43 10.47 -7.38
C THR A 331 -32.36 8.96 -7.14
N LYS A 332 -32.83 8.45 -5.98
CA LYS A 332 -32.86 7.00 -5.76
C LYS A 332 -33.73 6.28 -6.81
N GLN A 333 -34.93 6.76 -7.06
CA GLN A 333 -35.85 6.16 -8.04
C GLN A 333 -35.30 6.28 -9.48
N LYS A 334 -34.53 7.33 -9.77
CA LYS A 334 -33.84 7.48 -11.05
C LYS A 334 -32.80 6.37 -11.24
N TRP A 335 -32.00 6.11 -10.22
CA TRP A 335 -31.00 5.06 -10.28
C TRP A 335 -31.63 3.66 -10.28
N ASP A 336 -32.70 3.42 -9.52
CA ASP A 336 -33.45 2.16 -9.55
C ASP A 336 -33.98 1.88 -10.96
N LEU A 337 -34.49 2.91 -11.66
CA LEU A 337 -34.93 2.79 -13.05
C LEU A 337 -33.78 2.47 -14.01
N GLN A 338 -32.67 3.18 -13.88
CA GLN A 338 -31.48 2.97 -14.74
C GLN A 338 -30.91 1.56 -14.60
N GLU A 339 -30.79 1.07 -13.37
CA GLU A 339 -30.35 -0.29 -13.11
C GLU A 339 -31.30 -1.32 -13.70
N ALA A 340 -32.61 -1.16 -13.48
CA ALA A 340 -33.62 -2.07 -14.00
C ALA A 340 -33.64 -2.12 -15.53
N GLN A 341 -33.47 -0.97 -16.20
CA GLN A 341 -33.39 -0.89 -17.66
C GLN A 341 -32.18 -1.66 -18.18
N LEU A 342 -31.00 -1.41 -17.67
CA LEU A 342 -29.77 -2.08 -18.15
C LEU A 342 -29.80 -3.59 -17.86
N ARG A 343 -30.19 -4.00 -16.64
CA ARG A 343 -30.32 -5.43 -16.29
C ARG A 343 -31.29 -6.15 -17.21
N ARG A 344 -32.43 -5.52 -17.54
CA ARG A 344 -33.40 -6.08 -18.49
C ARG A 344 -32.78 -6.26 -19.88
N MET A 345 -32.04 -5.26 -20.38
CA MET A 345 -31.39 -5.34 -21.69
C MET A 345 -30.33 -6.44 -21.72
N LEU A 346 -29.47 -6.52 -20.70
CA LEU A 346 -28.45 -7.58 -20.59
C LEU A 346 -29.07 -8.97 -20.49
N LYS A 347 -30.20 -9.10 -19.77
CA LYS A 347 -30.94 -10.36 -19.68
C LYS A 347 -31.53 -10.76 -21.04
N THR A 348 -32.15 -9.81 -21.76
CA THR A 348 -32.73 -10.06 -23.09
C THR A 348 -31.65 -10.46 -24.11
N ASP A 349 -30.46 -9.89 -24.00
CA ASP A 349 -29.29 -10.21 -24.82
C ASP A 349 -28.63 -11.57 -24.45
N GLY A 350 -29.02 -12.15 -23.29
CA GLY A 350 -28.51 -13.44 -22.81
C GLY A 350 -27.14 -13.39 -22.14
N VAL A 351 -26.65 -12.19 -21.74
CA VAL A 351 -25.30 -12.04 -21.16
C VAL A 351 -25.31 -11.70 -19.67
N LEU A 352 -26.48 -11.45 -19.06
CA LEU A 352 -26.55 -10.98 -17.65
C LEU A 352 -25.86 -11.93 -16.67
N ASP A 353 -26.02 -13.23 -16.82
CA ASP A 353 -25.50 -14.25 -15.90
C ASP A 353 -24.04 -14.67 -16.24
N ARG A 354 -23.41 -14.00 -17.22
CA ARG A 354 -22.03 -14.25 -17.66
C ARG A 354 -21.04 -13.23 -17.10
N PHE A 355 -21.50 -12.23 -16.36
CA PHE A 355 -20.62 -11.31 -15.65
C PHE A 355 -20.12 -11.95 -14.34
N ASP A 356 -18.82 -11.87 -14.10
CA ASP A 356 -18.23 -12.21 -12.81
C ASP A 356 -18.60 -11.12 -11.78
N VAL A 357 -18.58 -9.85 -12.22
CA VAL A 357 -19.01 -8.69 -11.44
C VAL A 357 -19.88 -7.77 -12.29
N LEU A 358 -21.02 -7.38 -11.78
CA LEU A 358 -21.87 -6.32 -12.34
C LEU A 358 -22.47 -5.50 -11.19
N ASP A 359 -21.78 -4.43 -10.83
CA ASP A 359 -22.11 -3.56 -9.70
C ASP A 359 -22.69 -2.22 -10.19
N PHE A 360 -23.69 -1.74 -9.43
CA PHE A 360 -24.30 -0.42 -9.58
C PHE A 360 -24.05 0.36 -8.30
N GLN A 361 -23.13 1.31 -8.32
CA GLN A 361 -22.69 2.06 -7.15
C GLN A 361 -23.25 3.47 -7.18
N TYR A 362 -24.15 3.78 -6.25
CA TYR A 362 -24.81 5.09 -6.14
C TYR A 362 -23.95 6.01 -5.28
N ILE A 363 -23.34 7.02 -5.90
CA ILE A 363 -22.35 7.90 -5.27
C ILE A 363 -22.99 9.26 -4.96
N GLY A 364 -22.91 9.67 -3.71
CA GLY A 364 -23.44 10.94 -3.23
C GLY A 364 -24.96 10.94 -2.97
N ARG A 365 -25.40 12.03 -2.37
CA ARG A 365 -26.81 12.34 -2.16
C ARG A 365 -27.03 13.83 -2.46
N PRO A 366 -28.16 14.22 -3.07
CA PRO A 366 -28.41 15.63 -3.31
C PRO A 366 -28.63 16.35 -1.99
N GLU A 367 -28.15 17.59 -1.88
CA GLU A 367 -28.48 18.46 -0.74
C GLU A 367 -29.99 18.69 -0.63
N SER A 368 -30.48 18.84 0.60
CA SER A 368 -31.92 19.04 0.89
C SER A 368 -32.50 20.32 0.31
N ASN A 369 -31.71 21.36 0.14
CA ASN A 369 -32.12 22.63 -0.46
C ASN A 369 -30.93 23.21 -1.25
N PRO A 370 -30.61 22.60 -2.40
CA PRO A 370 -29.39 22.90 -3.13
C PRO A 370 -29.38 24.35 -3.64
N LYS A 371 -28.23 25.00 -3.58
CA LYS A 371 -28.01 26.35 -4.06
C LYS A 371 -27.42 26.40 -5.48
N CYS A 372 -27.01 25.25 -6.02
CA CYS A 372 -26.52 25.11 -7.40
C CYS A 372 -26.85 23.70 -7.91
N GLN A 373 -26.76 23.52 -9.23
CA GLN A 373 -27.02 22.22 -9.87
C GLN A 373 -26.06 21.14 -9.39
N LEU A 374 -24.77 21.46 -9.21
CA LEU A 374 -23.77 20.49 -8.76
C LEU A 374 -24.10 19.93 -7.37
N ALA A 375 -24.56 20.77 -6.44
CA ALA A 375 -24.96 20.35 -5.10
C ALA A 375 -26.21 19.43 -5.09
N SER A 376 -26.95 19.36 -6.19
CA SER A 376 -28.08 18.45 -6.37
C SER A 376 -27.78 17.27 -7.30
N THR A 377 -26.54 17.12 -7.75
CA THR A 377 -26.13 16.05 -8.69
C THR A 377 -25.50 14.87 -7.95
N THR A 378 -25.92 13.67 -8.31
CA THR A 378 -25.35 12.40 -7.83
C THR A 378 -24.83 11.61 -9.02
N CYS A 379 -23.94 10.64 -8.76
CA CYS A 379 -23.31 9.81 -9.77
C CYS A 379 -23.69 8.33 -9.59
N LEU A 380 -23.91 7.62 -10.68
CA LEU A 380 -23.95 6.16 -10.76
C LEU A 380 -22.70 5.66 -11.47
N ARG A 381 -21.90 4.85 -10.77
CA ARG A 381 -20.85 4.06 -11.39
C ARG A 381 -21.38 2.66 -11.67
N ILE A 382 -21.42 2.26 -12.93
CA ILE A 382 -21.67 0.88 -13.34
C ILE A 382 -20.32 0.25 -13.60
N PHE A 383 -19.97 -0.77 -12.82
CA PHE A 383 -18.70 -1.49 -12.95
C PHE A 383 -18.98 -2.93 -13.36
N ALA A 384 -18.31 -3.40 -14.41
CA ALA A 384 -18.53 -4.74 -14.96
C ALA A 384 -17.20 -5.45 -15.22
N GLN A 385 -17.13 -6.73 -14.82
CA GLN A 385 -16.02 -7.64 -15.14
C GLN A 385 -16.58 -8.96 -15.69
N ALA A 386 -15.86 -9.55 -16.63
CA ALA A 386 -16.07 -10.90 -17.13
C ALA A 386 -14.77 -11.47 -17.71
N THR A 387 -14.66 -12.79 -17.72
CA THR A 387 -13.57 -13.48 -18.39
C THR A 387 -13.54 -13.17 -19.90
N GLU A 388 -14.72 -13.04 -20.54
CA GLU A 388 -14.85 -12.81 -21.97
C GLU A 388 -15.05 -11.31 -22.28
N ARG A 389 -14.23 -10.79 -23.21
CA ARG A 389 -14.30 -9.40 -23.69
C ARG A 389 -15.67 -9.04 -24.25
N GLU A 390 -16.26 -9.97 -25.01
CA GLU A 390 -17.53 -9.81 -25.71
C GLU A 390 -18.69 -9.58 -24.75
N VAL A 391 -18.66 -10.19 -23.55
CA VAL A 391 -19.66 -9.98 -22.51
C VAL A 391 -19.60 -8.54 -22.00
N VAL A 392 -18.40 -8.09 -21.61
CA VAL A 392 -18.19 -6.71 -21.12
C VAL A 392 -18.52 -5.68 -22.21
N ALA A 393 -18.21 -5.99 -23.46
CA ALA A 393 -18.50 -5.11 -24.60
C ALA A 393 -20.00 -4.86 -24.84
N ARG A 394 -20.89 -5.65 -24.19
CA ARG A 394 -22.35 -5.43 -24.32
C ARG A 394 -22.87 -4.31 -23.42
N VAL A 395 -22.15 -3.91 -22.38
CA VAL A 395 -22.62 -2.90 -21.42
C VAL A 395 -22.94 -1.58 -22.11
N LEU A 396 -22.00 -1.01 -22.84
CA LEU A 396 -22.17 0.30 -23.48
C LEU A 396 -23.25 0.33 -24.58
N PRO A 397 -23.25 -0.59 -25.56
CA PRO A 397 -24.30 -0.59 -26.59
C PRO A 397 -25.70 -0.80 -26.04
N LEU A 398 -25.88 -1.74 -25.09
CA LEU A 398 -27.18 -2.03 -24.49
C LEU A 398 -27.69 -0.88 -23.64
N TRP A 399 -26.78 -0.21 -22.90
CA TRP A 399 -27.13 1.05 -22.22
C TRP A 399 -27.54 2.12 -23.25
N ALA A 400 -26.82 2.25 -24.37
CA ALA A 400 -27.07 3.27 -25.38
C ALA A 400 -28.46 3.08 -26.05
N TYR A 401 -28.98 1.85 -26.18
CA TYR A 401 -30.34 1.62 -26.68
C TYR A 401 -31.44 2.27 -25.82
N ASN A 402 -31.13 2.57 -24.55
CA ASN A 402 -32.05 3.27 -23.67
C ASN A 402 -31.88 4.80 -23.69
N THR A 403 -31.05 5.36 -24.59
CA THR A 403 -30.64 6.77 -24.54
C THR A 403 -31.81 7.77 -24.59
N MET A 404 -32.94 7.42 -25.20
CA MET A 404 -34.14 8.27 -25.19
C MET A 404 -35.22 7.82 -24.21
N GLN A 405 -34.88 6.91 -23.29
CA GLN A 405 -35.80 6.36 -22.29
C GLN A 405 -35.37 6.71 -20.86
N HIS A 406 -34.50 7.72 -20.72
CA HIS A 406 -34.01 8.17 -19.44
C HIS A 406 -35.08 8.94 -18.64
N PHE A 407 -34.80 9.08 -17.37
CA PHE A 407 -35.53 9.94 -16.44
C PHE A 407 -35.18 11.43 -16.64
N ALA A 408 -36.01 12.30 -16.12
CA ALA A 408 -35.72 13.74 -16.10
C ALA A 408 -34.48 14.07 -15.23
N GLY A 409 -33.57 14.89 -15.74
CA GLY A 409 -32.33 15.28 -15.05
C GLY A 409 -31.15 14.31 -15.29
N PHE A 410 -31.29 13.37 -16.22
CA PHE A 410 -30.17 12.54 -16.68
C PHE A 410 -29.17 13.36 -17.48
N HIS A 411 -27.87 13.16 -17.22
CA HIS A 411 -26.76 13.70 -18.01
C HIS A 411 -25.46 12.93 -17.78
N LEU A 412 -24.46 13.18 -18.60
CA LEU A 412 -23.11 12.61 -18.48
C LEU A 412 -22.07 13.58 -19.06
N SER A 413 -20.80 13.31 -18.81
CA SER A 413 -19.69 14.13 -19.30
C SER A 413 -19.38 13.95 -20.79
N GLN A 414 -20.06 13.02 -21.49
CA GLN A 414 -19.77 12.57 -22.86
C GLN A 414 -18.43 11.81 -23.02
N ASP A 415 -17.69 11.59 -21.94
CA ASP A 415 -16.48 10.75 -21.97
C ASP A 415 -16.84 9.29 -21.66
N LEU A 416 -16.85 8.49 -22.70
CA LEU A 416 -17.18 7.08 -22.63
C LEU A 416 -15.96 6.15 -22.76
N ARG A 417 -14.73 6.69 -22.64
CA ARG A 417 -13.50 5.91 -22.78
C ARG A 417 -13.40 4.79 -21.75
N ALA A 418 -13.83 5.02 -20.51
CA ALA A 418 -13.84 4.01 -19.46
C ALA A 418 -14.85 2.88 -19.70
N ALA A 419 -15.87 3.11 -20.51
CA ALA A 419 -16.87 2.10 -20.87
C ALA A 419 -16.41 1.13 -21.99
N VAL A 420 -15.25 1.39 -22.60
CA VAL A 420 -14.62 0.46 -23.56
C VAL A 420 -13.94 -0.66 -22.76
N PRO A 421 -14.19 -1.94 -23.10
CA PRO A 421 -13.55 -3.06 -22.40
C PRO A 421 -12.03 -2.98 -22.44
N ARG A 422 -11.41 -3.05 -21.27
CA ARG A 422 -9.95 -3.13 -21.07
C ARG A 422 -9.60 -4.39 -20.30
N PRO A 423 -8.44 -5.01 -20.55
CA PRO A 423 -7.99 -6.12 -19.72
C PRO A 423 -7.74 -5.64 -18.29
N PHE A 424 -7.90 -6.54 -17.32
CA PHE A 424 -7.47 -6.29 -15.94
C PHE A 424 -6.58 -7.43 -15.45
N LEU A 425 -5.77 -7.13 -14.46
CA LEU A 425 -4.91 -8.09 -13.80
C LEU A 425 -5.51 -8.53 -12.48
N GLY A 426 -5.51 -9.82 -12.22
CA GLY A 426 -5.71 -10.38 -10.89
C GLY A 426 -4.38 -10.47 -10.16
N PHE A 427 -4.41 -10.31 -8.84
CA PHE A 427 -3.25 -10.42 -7.98
C PHE A 427 -3.41 -11.61 -7.03
N TYR A 428 -2.38 -12.48 -6.98
CA TYR A 428 -2.31 -13.61 -6.08
C TYR A 428 -1.01 -13.52 -5.26
N PRO A 429 -1.08 -13.05 -4.01
CA PRO A 429 0.07 -13.03 -3.11
C PRO A 429 0.35 -14.43 -2.58
N ALA A 430 1.28 -15.13 -3.20
CA ALA A 430 1.74 -16.44 -2.73
C ALA A 430 2.83 -16.31 -1.66
N ILE A 431 3.08 -17.39 -0.91
CA ILE A 431 4.20 -17.52 0.02
C ILE A 431 5.21 -18.50 -0.58
N ILE A 432 6.46 -18.03 -0.78
CA ILE A 432 7.56 -18.85 -1.33
C ILE A 432 8.64 -19.09 -0.26
N PRO A 433 9.19 -20.32 -0.12
CA PRO A 433 10.37 -20.55 0.71
C PRO A 433 11.57 -19.74 0.21
N GLN A 434 12.22 -18.97 1.08
CA GLN A 434 13.40 -18.15 0.72
C GLN A 434 14.55 -19.01 0.19
N ALA A 435 14.67 -20.27 0.61
CA ALA A 435 15.66 -21.21 0.10
C ALA A 435 15.49 -21.58 -1.38
N LYS A 436 14.35 -21.28 -2.01
CA LYS A 436 14.11 -21.46 -3.45
C LYS A 436 14.54 -20.24 -4.29
N LEU A 437 15.01 -19.17 -3.66
CA LEU A 437 15.44 -17.94 -4.32
C LEU A 437 16.97 -17.91 -4.49
N GLU A 438 17.42 -17.40 -5.62
CA GLU A 438 18.83 -17.22 -5.95
C GLU A 438 19.18 -15.73 -5.93
N GLU A 439 19.22 -15.16 -4.73
CA GLU A 439 19.47 -13.74 -4.52
C GLU A 439 20.97 -13.43 -4.70
N SER A 440 21.28 -12.39 -5.47
CA SER A 440 22.66 -11.94 -5.66
C SER A 440 22.75 -10.42 -5.85
N VAL A 441 23.90 -9.86 -5.51
CA VAL A 441 24.30 -8.52 -5.96
C VAL A 441 25.40 -8.60 -6.99
N ASN A 442 25.31 -7.79 -8.03
CA ASN A 442 26.21 -7.78 -9.17
C ASN A 442 26.79 -6.37 -9.34
N ILE A 443 28.10 -6.24 -9.12
CA ILE A 443 28.82 -4.97 -9.18
C ILE A 443 29.37 -4.81 -10.59
N LEU A 444 28.99 -3.74 -11.27
CA LEU A 444 29.45 -3.43 -12.61
C LEU A 444 30.90 -2.97 -12.60
N SER A 445 31.64 -3.27 -13.66
CA SER A 445 33.00 -2.76 -13.80
C SER A 445 32.94 -1.27 -14.17
N ASN A 446 33.85 -0.47 -13.59
CA ASN A 446 33.85 0.98 -13.80
C ASN A 446 34.14 1.38 -15.26
N ASP A 447 34.89 0.57 -16.00
CA ASP A 447 35.25 0.80 -17.41
C ASP A 447 34.34 0.05 -18.40
N GLY A 448 33.41 -0.78 -17.90
CA GLY A 448 32.53 -1.59 -18.74
C GLY A 448 33.21 -2.73 -19.50
N SER A 449 34.51 -3.00 -19.24
CA SER A 449 35.32 -3.96 -19.99
C SER A 449 35.22 -5.39 -19.46
N ALA A 450 34.85 -5.58 -18.18
CA ALA A 450 34.78 -6.86 -17.51
C ALA A 450 33.33 -7.24 -17.14
N ALA A 451 33.10 -8.54 -17.04
CA ALA A 451 31.84 -9.05 -16.49
C ALA A 451 31.61 -8.54 -15.05
N PRO A 452 30.35 -8.33 -14.62
CA PRO A 452 30.05 -7.93 -13.26
C PRO A 452 30.65 -8.91 -12.23
N ARG A 453 31.13 -8.40 -11.11
CA ARG A 453 31.49 -9.24 -9.95
C ARG A 453 30.19 -9.62 -9.24
N SER A 454 29.89 -10.90 -9.21
CA SER A 454 28.63 -11.43 -8.66
C SER A 454 28.85 -12.04 -7.29
N PHE A 455 27.99 -11.69 -6.33
CA PHE A 455 28.01 -12.22 -4.97
C PHE A 455 26.64 -12.80 -4.64
N ILE A 456 26.56 -14.12 -4.55
CA ILE A 456 25.35 -14.83 -4.13
C ILE A 456 25.21 -14.68 -2.63
N VAL A 457 23.99 -14.36 -2.18
CA VAL A 457 23.61 -14.35 -0.77
C VAL A 457 22.59 -15.46 -0.53
N GLY A 458 22.76 -16.20 0.55
CA GLY A 458 21.86 -17.28 0.91
C GLY A 458 20.59 -16.79 1.63
N PRO A 459 19.65 -17.71 1.92
CA PRO A 459 18.50 -17.41 2.79
C PRO A 459 18.97 -17.08 4.21
N PRO A 460 18.08 -16.52 5.07
CA PRO A 460 18.40 -16.25 6.46
C PRO A 460 18.91 -17.49 7.18
N LYS A 461 19.98 -17.34 7.96
CA LYS A 461 20.61 -18.47 8.69
C LYS A 461 19.73 -19.00 9.83
N LYS A 462 18.90 -18.16 10.40
CA LYS A 462 17.95 -18.51 11.45
C LYS A 462 16.59 -17.97 11.08
N THR A 463 15.57 -18.82 11.16
CA THR A 463 14.18 -18.48 10.88
C THR A 463 13.27 -18.95 12.00
N GLU A 464 12.12 -18.32 12.12
CA GLU A 464 11.04 -18.73 13.01
C GLU A 464 9.72 -18.84 12.23
N ALA A 465 8.87 -19.77 12.63
CA ALA A 465 7.54 -19.90 12.04
C ALA A 465 6.72 -18.60 12.21
N ILE A 466 5.87 -18.32 11.23
CA ILE A 466 4.87 -17.27 11.35
C ILE A 466 3.89 -17.68 12.45
N GLN A 467 3.71 -16.83 13.44
CA GLN A 467 2.67 -16.99 14.44
C GLN A 467 1.43 -16.19 14.02
N PRO A 468 0.22 -16.61 14.42
CA PRO A 468 -0.97 -15.80 14.25
C PRO A 468 -0.75 -14.39 14.84
N GLN A 469 -1.28 -13.37 14.17
CA GLN A 469 -1.30 -12.01 14.70
C GLN A 469 -2.11 -11.95 15.98
N GLU A 470 -1.81 -10.99 16.85
CA GLU A 470 -2.64 -10.75 18.02
C GLU A 470 -4.04 -10.29 17.59
N ASP A 471 -5.06 -11.00 18.07
CA ASP A 471 -6.47 -10.69 17.83
C ASP A 471 -7.26 -10.76 19.12
N TYR A 472 -7.64 -9.61 19.67
CA TYR A 472 -8.37 -9.54 20.93
C TYR A 472 -9.30 -8.34 21.02
N GLU A 473 -10.38 -8.50 21.78
CA GLU A 473 -11.26 -7.42 22.22
C GLU A 473 -10.60 -6.62 23.37
N PRO A 474 -11.04 -5.38 23.66
CA PRO A 474 -10.41 -4.56 24.68
C PRO A 474 -10.28 -5.28 26.02
N THR A 475 -9.04 -5.50 26.47
CA THR A 475 -8.78 -6.10 27.79
C THR A 475 -8.94 -5.02 28.87
N GLY A 476 -9.84 -5.23 29.83
CA GLY A 476 -10.14 -4.22 30.86
C GLY A 476 -10.82 -2.98 30.29
N ALA A 477 -11.72 -3.16 29.33
CA ALA A 477 -12.53 -2.08 28.78
C ALA A 477 -13.23 -1.31 29.89
N ALA A 478 -13.23 0.02 29.82
CA ALA A 478 -14.00 0.86 30.72
C ALA A 478 -15.51 0.70 30.43
N ASP A 479 -16.32 0.72 31.46
CA ASP A 479 -17.76 0.84 31.25
C ASP A 479 -18.06 2.22 30.62
N LEU A 480 -18.57 2.21 29.39
CA LEU A 480 -18.86 3.44 28.65
C LEU A 480 -19.81 4.40 29.38
N ALA A 481 -20.67 3.88 30.28
CA ALA A 481 -21.55 4.71 31.09
C ALA A 481 -20.79 5.60 32.08
N THR A 482 -19.56 5.22 32.50
CA THR A 482 -18.73 6.00 33.42
C THR A 482 -18.21 7.32 32.83
N PHE A 483 -18.21 7.45 31.50
CA PHE A 483 -17.81 8.69 30.82
C PHE A 483 -18.89 9.79 30.84
N GLY A 484 -20.11 9.48 31.28
CA GLY A 484 -21.22 10.44 31.45
C GLY A 484 -22.10 10.61 30.20
N GLU A 485 -22.76 11.77 30.10
CA GLU A 485 -23.64 12.07 28.97
C GLU A 485 -22.91 12.10 27.64
N THR A 486 -23.57 11.57 26.60
CA THR A 486 -23.01 11.49 25.25
C THR A 486 -23.78 12.36 24.26
N VAL A 487 -23.13 12.67 23.16
CA VAL A 487 -23.73 13.27 21.95
C VAL A 487 -23.32 12.44 20.74
N ASP A 488 -24.24 12.28 19.80
CA ASP A 488 -24.02 11.49 18.59
C ASP A 488 -23.38 12.35 17.50
N ILE A 489 -22.05 12.20 17.33
CA ILE A 489 -21.22 13.01 16.42
C ILE A 489 -20.18 12.14 15.71
N PRO A 490 -19.55 12.62 14.62
CA PRO A 490 -18.51 11.88 13.92
C PRO A 490 -17.36 11.45 14.85
N LEU A 491 -16.94 10.20 14.71
CA LEU A 491 -15.75 9.71 15.44
C LEU A 491 -14.50 10.58 15.17
N GLY A 492 -14.42 11.17 13.98
CA GLY A 492 -13.33 12.04 13.56
C GLY A 492 -13.15 13.32 14.37
N ASP A 493 -14.17 13.73 15.16
CA ASP A 493 -14.04 14.87 16.09
C ASP A 493 -13.15 14.53 17.30
N ILE A 494 -12.90 13.24 17.57
CA ILE A 494 -12.07 12.77 18.69
C ILE A 494 -10.81 12.04 18.20
N ALA A 495 -10.92 11.24 17.11
CA ALA A 495 -9.84 10.37 16.67
C ALA A 495 -9.30 10.75 15.31
N LEU A 496 -7.99 10.74 15.18
CA LEU A 496 -7.27 10.65 13.91
C LEU A 496 -7.05 9.19 13.53
N GLY A 497 -6.64 8.95 12.30
CA GLY A 497 -6.34 7.58 11.89
C GLY A 497 -5.85 7.49 10.45
N ARG A 498 -5.58 6.26 10.04
CA ARG A 498 -5.13 5.94 8.70
C ARG A 498 -5.57 4.54 8.28
N SER A 499 -5.79 4.38 6.99
CA SER A 499 -6.06 3.10 6.34
C SER A 499 -5.26 2.96 5.04
N GLY A 500 -5.11 1.72 4.60
CA GLY A 500 -4.48 1.36 3.33
C GLY A 500 -4.75 -0.10 2.99
N ASP A 501 -4.23 -0.53 1.85
CA ASP A 501 -4.38 -1.89 1.34
C ASP A 501 -3.18 -2.78 1.70
N LYS A 502 -3.43 -4.07 1.75
CA LYS A 502 -2.43 -5.15 1.62
C LYS A 502 -3.11 -6.33 0.91
N GLY A 503 -2.90 -6.43 -0.40
CA GLY A 503 -3.54 -7.47 -1.20
C GLY A 503 -5.07 -7.33 -1.21
N ALA A 504 -5.78 -8.34 -0.70
CA ALA A 504 -7.23 -8.37 -0.58
C ALA A 504 -7.78 -7.59 0.63
N ASN A 505 -6.90 -7.14 1.54
CA ASN A 505 -7.27 -6.68 2.86
C ASN A 505 -7.16 -5.16 2.98
N VAL A 506 -7.96 -4.59 3.87
CA VAL A 506 -7.84 -3.19 4.28
C VAL A 506 -7.54 -3.11 5.77
N ASN A 507 -6.60 -2.26 6.15
CA ASN A 507 -6.36 -1.95 7.55
C ASN A 507 -6.97 -0.62 7.95
N CYS A 508 -7.23 -0.42 9.25
CA CYS A 508 -7.65 0.85 9.82
C CYS A 508 -7.03 1.01 11.21
N GLY A 509 -6.16 1.98 11.37
CA GLY A 509 -5.63 2.39 12.66
C GLY A 509 -6.25 3.70 13.10
N LEU A 510 -6.71 3.77 14.36
CA LEU A 510 -7.34 4.94 14.98
C LEU A 510 -6.58 5.30 16.25
N PHE A 511 -6.33 6.57 16.49
CA PHE A 511 -5.66 7.05 17.70
C PHE A 511 -6.19 8.41 18.16
N VAL A 512 -5.98 8.73 19.42
CA VAL A 512 -6.24 10.07 19.97
C VAL A 512 -4.93 10.85 19.99
N PRO A 513 -4.90 12.09 19.45
CA PRO A 513 -3.74 12.96 19.58
C PRO A 513 -3.34 13.14 21.05
N ALA A 514 -2.06 12.94 21.38
CA ALA A 514 -1.59 13.02 22.77
C ALA A 514 -1.79 14.42 23.36
N SER A 515 -1.68 15.46 22.56
CA SER A 515 -1.95 16.86 22.94
C SER A 515 -3.40 17.12 23.35
N GLU A 516 -4.34 16.33 22.85
CA GLU A 516 -5.77 16.45 23.12
C GLU A 516 -6.26 15.52 24.24
N ASP A 517 -5.38 14.65 24.74
CA ASP A 517 -5.69 13.66 25.78
C ASP A 517 -4.57 13.53 26.83
N PRO A 518 -4.28 14.59 27.61
CA PRO A 518 -3.21 14.56 28.61
C PRO A 518 -3.46 13.54 29.73
N THR A 519 -4.71 13.20 30.01
CA THR A 519 -5.11 12.25 31.07
C THR A 519 -5.17 10.80 30.60
N GLY A 520 -5.29 10.54 29.29
CA GLY A 520 -5.53 9.22 28.72
C GLY A 520 -7.01 8.79 28.74
N GLU A 521 -7.93 9.67 29.16
CA GLU A 521 -9.35 9.33 29.30
C GLU A 521 -10.06 9.15 27.95
N LYS A 522 -9.70 9.96 26.94
CA LYS A 522 -10.20 9.78 25.56
C LYS A 522 -9.69 8.47 24.96
N TRP A 523 -8.44 8.12 25.25
CA TRP A 523 -7.88 6.83 24.84
C TRP A 523 -8.63 5.66 25.47
N ASP A 524 -8.90 5.69 26.78
CA ASP A 524 -9.64 4.64 27.45
C ASP A 524 -11.05 4.49 26.89
N TRP A 525 -11.69 5.58 26.52
CA TRP A 525 -12.97 5.56 25.82
C TRP A 525 -12.83 4.97 24.40
N LEU A 526 -11.86 5.46 23.60
CA LEU A 526 -11.68 5.01 22.20
C LEU A 526 -11.43 3.50 22.16
N ARG A 527 -10.49 2.98 22.96
CA ARG A 527 -10.20 1.55 22.99
C ARG A 527 -11.38 0.71 23.44
N SER A 528 -12.23 1.25 24.32
CA SER A 528 -13.39 0.53 24.84
C SER A 528 -14.57 0.51 23.88
N ILE A 529 -14.83 1.59 23.14
CA ILE A 529 -15.92 1.63 22.14
C ILE A 529 -15.54 0.92 20.84
N MET A 530 -14.28 0.99 20.42
CA MET A 530 -13.82 0.43 19.15
C MET A 530 -13.53 -1.07 19.27
N THR A 531 -14.58 -1.86 19.37
CA THR A 531 -14.60 -3.33 19.32
C THR A 531 -14.72 -3.83 17.87
N LYS A 532 -14.46 -5.12 17.62
CA LYS A 532 -14.74 -5.75 16.31
C LYS A 532 -16.22 -5.64 15.92
N ALA A 533 -17.10 -5.79 16.89
CA ALA A 533 -18.56 -5.62 16.68
C ALA A 533 -18.90 -4.17 16.29
N GLN A 534 -18.28 -3.17 16.92
CA GLN A 534 -18.47 -1.77 16.57
C GLN A 534 -17.93 -1.46 15.17
N MET A 535 -16.75 -1.95 14.80
CA MET A 535 -16.21 -1.80 13.45
C MET A 535 -17.16 -2.39 12.40
N ARG A 536 -17.63 -3.61 12.61
CA ARG A 536 -18.63 -4.25 11.75
C ARG A 536 -19.90 -3.39 11.62
N LYS A 537 -20.41 -2.86 12.72
CA LYS A 537 -21.58 -1.98 12.73
C LYS A 537 -21.35 -0.70 11.91
N MET A 538 -20.17 -0.10 12.05
CA MET A 538 -19.81 1.13 11.33
C MET A 538 -19.63 0.90 9.83
N MET A 539 -19.16 -0.27 9.41
CA MET A 539 -19.12 -0.65 7.99
C MET A 539 -20.52 -0.75 7.35
N GLY A 540 -21.54 -0.99 8.14
CA GLY A 540 -22.94 -0.98 7.69
C GLY A 540 -23.20 -1.90 6.50
N THR A 541 -23.66 -1.33 5.37
CA THR A 541 -23.98 -2.09 4.15
C THR A 541 -22.75 -2.60 3.39
N ASP A 542 -21.56 -2.13 3.71
CA ASP A 542 -20.32 -2.58 3.09
C ASP A 542 -19.80 -3.87 3.73
N TRP A 543 -20.31 -4.23 4.90
CA TRP A 543 -19.99 -5.51 5.53
C TRP A 543 -20.49 -6.70 4.70
N ARG A 544 -19.67 -7.75 4.64
CA ARG A 544 -20.04 -9.06 4.09
C ARG A 544 -19.77 -10.14 5.13
N ASP A 545 -20.63 -11.16 5.22
CA ASP A 545 -20.55 -12.21 6.26
C ASP A 545 -19.31 -13.12 6.12
N TRP A 546 -18.64 -13.09 5.00
CA TRP A 546 -17.40 -13.84 4.79
C TRP A 546 -16.14 -13.03 5.16
N TYR A 547 -16.26 -11.71 5.42
CA TYR A 547 -15.14 -10.92 5.93
C TYR A 547 -14.76 -11.35 7.35
N HIS A 548 -13.47 -11.26 7.64
CA HIS A 548 -12.93 -11.46 8.98
C HIS A 548 -12.29 -10.17 9.48
N ILE A 549 -12.44 -9.89 10.78
CA ILE A 549 -11.81 -8.72 11.42
C ILE A 549 -10.87 -9.21 12.50
N GLU A 550 -9.62 -8.77 12.44
CA GLU A 550 -8.67 -8.82 13.54
C GLU A 550 -8.54 -7.45 14.18
N ARG A 551 -8.27 -7.43 15.49
CA ARG A 551 -8.09 -6.23 16.28
C ARG A 551 -6.94 -6.38 17.25
N CYS A 552 -6.07 -5.37 17.32
CA CYS A 552 -5.06 -5.26 18.36
C CYS A 552 -4.89 -3.82 18.85
N GLU A 553 -4.11 -3.61 19.89
CA GLU A 553 -3.81 -2.30 20.45
C GLU A 553 -2.30 -2.04 20.44
N MET A 554 -1.92 -0.80 20.14
CA MET A 554 -0.58 -0.27 20.34
C MET A 554 -0.65 0.73 21.51
N VAL A 555 -0.57 0.21 22.73
CA VAL A 555 -0.94 0.93 23.96
C VAL A 555 -0.09 2.17 24.19
N GLU A 556 1.23 2.09 23.99
CA GLU A 556 2.15 3.22 24.18
C GLU A 556 1.90 4.36 23.18
N MET A 557 1.35 4.02 22.01
CA MET A 557 0.97 4.95 20.96
C MET A 557 -0.48 5.44 21.10
N ARG A 558 -1.25 4.81 22.00
CA ARG A 558 -2.70 5.03 22.19
C ARG A 558 -3.51 4.80 20.90
N ALA A 559 -3.22 3.71 20.20
CA ALA A 559 -3.87 3.36 18.95
C ALA A 559 -4.56 2.01 19.01
N VAL A 560 -5.75 1.93 18.39
CA VAL A 560 -6.46 0.68 18.08
C VAL A 560 -6.28 0.40 16.60
N HIS A 561 -5.91 -0.81 16.26
CA HIS A 561 -5.68 -1.23 14.89
C HIS A 561 -6.60 -2.38 14.51
N PHE A 562 -7.15 -2.30 13.31
CA PHE A 562 -8.00 -3.33 12.70
C PHE A 562 -7.42 -3.77 11.37
N VAL A 563 -7.55 -5.05 11.07
CA VAL A 563 -7.40 -5.62 9.73
C VAL A 563 -8.73 -6.23 9.34
N VAL A 564 -9.28 -5.80 8.21
CA VAL A 564 -10.48 -6.40 7.61
C VAL A 564 -10.05 -7.17 6.39
N TYR A 565 -10.18 -8.48 6.45
CA TYR A 565 -9.81 -9.39 5.38
C TYR A 565 -10.91 -9.48 4.33
N GLY A 566 -10.53 -9.32 3.07
CA GLY A 566 -11.35 -9.60 1.90
C GLY A 566 -12.01 -8.42 1.17
N PRO A 567 -12.14 -7.18 1.73
CA PRO A 567 -12.90 -6.12 1.05
C PRO A 567 -12.40 -5.77 -0.35
N LEU A 568 -11.09 -5.85 -0.61
CA LEU A 568 -10.48 -5.45 -1.89
C LEU A 568 -10.46 -6.58 -2.93
N GLY A 569 -10.95 -7.79 -2.57
CA GLY A 569 -11.05 -8.92 -3.50
C GLY A 569 -9.70 -9.40 -4.01
N ARG A 570 -9.48 -9.35 -5.33
CA ARG A 570 -8.21 -9.74 -5.97
C ARG A 570 -7.18 -8.61 -6.03
N GLY A 571 -7.22 -7.68 -5.08
CA GLY A 571 -6.27 -6.58 -4.96
C GLY A 571 -6.60 -5.36 -5.82
N VAL A 572 -5.74 -4.34 -5.73
CA VAL A 572 -5.94 -2.99 -6.30
C VAL A 572 -6.23 -2.97 -7.79
N SER A 573 -5.64 -3.88 -8.56
CA SER A 573 -5.75 -3.91 -10.03
C SER A 573 -7.13 -4.35 -10.54
N SER A 574 -7.91 -5.03 -9.71
CA SER A 574 -9.18 -5.65 -10.10
C SER A 574 -10.31 -5.46 -9.10
N SER A 575 -10.08 -4.72 -8.02
CA SER A 575 -11.13 -4.47 -7.04
C SER A 575 -12.33 -3.75 -7.65
N ARG A 576 -13.52 -4.24 -7.31
CA ARG A 576 -14.79 -3.59 -7.68
C ARG A 576 -15.06 -2.31 -6.89
N LEU A 577 -14.39 -2.13 -5.74
CA LEU A 577 -14.58 -0.95 -4.92
C LEU A 577 -14.04 0.30 -5.63
N LEU A 578 -14.73 1.42 -5.45
CA LEU A 578 -14.25 2.72 -5.93
C LEU A 578 -12.92 3.08 -5.23
N ASP A 579 -12.83 2.81 -3.93
CA ASP A 579 -11.60 2.91 -3.13
C ASP A 579 -10.80 1.59 -3.18
N SER A 580 -10.20 1.30 -4.31
CA SER A 580 -9.43 0.05 -4.52
C SER A 580 -8.14 -0.04 -3.69
N LEU A 581 -7.68 1.08 -3.11
CA LEU A 581 -6.50 1.18 -2.26
C LEU A 581 -6.84 1.23 -0.76
N GLY A 582 -8.12 1.20 -0.38
CA GLY A 582 -8.53 1.28 1.02
C GLY A 582 -8.14 2.58 1.74
N LYS A 583 -7.71 3.62 1.00
CA LYS A 583 -7.22 4.88 1.60
C LYS A 583 -8.32 5.75 2.18
N GLY A 584 -9.53 5.64 1.65
CA GLY A 584 -10.71 6.32 2.16
C GLY A 584 -11.42 5.58 3.29
N PHE A 585 -11.08 4.32 3.56
CA PHE A 585 -11.79 3.50 4.53
C PHE A 585 -11.77 4.10 5.94
N CYS A 586 -10.61 4.53 6.44
CA CYS A 586 -10.51 5.17 7.76
C CYS A 586 -11.29 6.50 7.80
N GLU A 587 -11.27 7.30 6.74
CA GLU A 587 -12.03 8.55 6.68
C GLU A 587 -13.55 8.30 6.67
N PHE A 588 -13.99 7.22 6.01
CA PHE A 588 -15.38 6.74 6.13
C PHE A 588 -15.72 6.36 7.57
N ILE A 589 -14.90 5.54 8.24
CA ILE A 589 -15.13 5.15 9.64
C ILE A 589 -15.13 6.38 10.57
N ARG A 590 -14.23 7.35 10.35
CA ARG A 590 -14.18 8.60 11.11
C ARG A 590 -15.42 9.49 10.89
N ALA A 591 -16.08 9.40 9.76
CA ALA A 591 -17.31 10.14 9.47
C ALA A 591 -18.56 9.51 10.10
N VAL A 592 -18.49 8.27 10.57
CA VAL A 592 -19.62 7.60 11.23
C VAL A 592 -19.85 8.21 12.61
N HIS A 593 -21.11 8.51 12.93
CA HIS A 593 -21.51 9.02 14.23
C HIS A 593 -21.46 7.93 15.30
N VAL A 594 -20.92 8.30 16.45
CA VAL A 594 -20.84 7.44 17.64
C VAL A 594 -21.21 8.25 18.89
N PRO A 595 -21.62 7.61 20.00
CA PRO A 595 -21.96 8.32 21.24
C PRO A 595 -20.68 8.81 21.93
N VAL A 596 -20.25 10.02 21.62
CA VAL A 596 -19.07 10.66 22.22
C VAL A 596 -19.42 11.33 23.54
N PRO A 597 -18.67 11.13 24.64
CA PRO A 597 -18.86 11.82 25.91
C PRO A 597 -18.76 13.34 25.74
N ARG A 598 -19.78 14.09 26.21
CA ARG A 598 -19.82 15.56 26.10
C ARG A 598 -18.60 16.25 26.69
N LYS A 599 -18.03 15.70 27.76
CA LYS A 599 -16.85 16.24 28.42
C LYS A 599 -15.58 16.24 27.55
N PHE A 600 -15.54 15.44 26.46
CA PHE A 600 -14.41 15.41 25.51
C PHE A 600 -14.47 16.53 24.48
N LEU A 601 -15.62 17.14 24.32
CA LEU A 601 -15.78 18.27 23.42
C LEU A 601 -15.24 19.51 24.14
N SER A 602 -14.29 20.19 23.52
CA SER A 602 -13.79 21.47 24.02
C SER A 602 -14.97 22.41 24.22
N GLN A 603 -14.99 23.11 25.34
CA GLN A 603 -15.86 24.29 25.44
C GLN A 603 -15.31 25.31 24.44
N THR A 604 -15.91 25.35 23.25
CA THR A 604 -15.66 26.42 22.28
C THR A 604 -16.19 27.75 22.80
#